data_a61a14c4c9f009943f73ccea529f61e1
#
_entry.id   a61a14c4c9f009943f73ccea529f61e1
#
_cell.length_a   1.000
_cell.length_b   1.000
_cell.length_c   1.000
_cell.angle_alpha   90.00
_cell.angle_beta   90.00
_cell.angle_gamma   90.00
#
_symmetry.space_group_name_H-M   'P 1'
#
loop_
_entity.id
_entity.type
_entity.pdbx_description
1 polymer ?
#
loop_
_entity_poly.entity_id
_entity_poly.type
_entity_poly.pdbx_seq_one_letter_code
_entity_poly.pdbx_strand_id
1 'polypeptide(L)'
;MRIIVLGGAGIIGRAIGRDLSSDRAVTELVLADLDIEAAQRAAASFGRPGVTAVRIDVTDHAALVRLLEGAGAVVNSVQYYFNLSIMEACLDARVPYVDLGGLFHTTRKQLELDDKFQRAGIVAILGLGSCPGIANVQARVLADTFDKVESIRIYNGATPDQGDSLAWAYSIQTIFDEITQPPIVFRDGAFKDTAPLGEEEMYRFQEPVGVAKVHLSLHSEVATLPLTYASKGIRDCFFKISFFGYSEKA
;
A
#
# COMPACT_ATOMS: atom_id res chain seq x y z
N MET A 1 17.02 12.87 -10.32
CA MET A 1 16.22 11.73 -10.82
C MET A 1 14.81 12.21 -11.10
N ARG A 2 14.20 11.80 -12.20
CA ARG A 2 12.78 12.06 -12.52
C ARG A 2 11.91 11.02 -11.81
N ILE A 3 10.92 11.44 -11.02
CA ILE A 3 9.95 10.57 -10.36
C ILE A 3 8.53 10.95 -10.79
N ILE A 4 7.70 9.95 -11.02
CA ILE A 4 6.28 10.12 -11.35
C ILE A 4 5.45 9.55 -10.20
N VAL A 5 4.51 10.34 -9.68
CA VAL A 5 3.52 9.91 -8.68
C VAL A 5 2.17 9.82 -9.38
N LEU A 6 1.69 8.61 -9.61
CA LEU A 6 0.34 8.34 -10.11
C LEU A 6 -0.66 8.49 -8.96
N GLY A 7 -1.78 9.15 -9.20
CA GLY A 7 -2.71 9.55 -8.15
C GLY A 7 -2.18 10.73 -7.31
N GLY A 8 -1.35 11.58 -7.93
CA GLY A 8 -0.65 12.68 -7.26
C GLY A 8 -1.55 13.78 -6.69
N ALA A 9 -2.83 13.85 -7.08
CA ALA A 9 -3.83 14.73 -6.50
C ALA A 9 -4.53 14.15 -5.26
N GLY A 10 -4.43 12.84 -5.03
CA GLY A 10 -5.03 12.14 -3.90
C GLY A 10 -4.38 12.51 -2.56
N ILE A 11 -5.02 12.11 -1.45
CA ILE A 11 -4.53 12.42 -0.08
C ILE A 11 -3.11 11.90 0.11
N ILE A 12 -2.88 10.63 -0.20
CA ILE A 12 -1.57 9.98 -0.01
C ILE A 12 -0.59 10.44 -1.09
N GLY A 13 -1.02 10.52 -2.36
CA GLY A 13 -0.16 10.99 -3.45
C GLY A 13 0.41 12.39 -3.22
N ARG A 14 -0.38 13.32 -2.66
CA ARG A 14 0.09 14.65 -2.26
C ARG A 14 1.10 14.61 -1.13
N ALA A 15 0.90 13.73 -0.14
CA ALA A 15 1.85 13.58 0.96
C ALA A 15 3.20 13.05 0.45
N ILE A 16 3.17 12.02 -0.39
CA ILE A 16 4.36 11.46 -1.06
C ILE A 16 5.04 12.53 -1.92
N GLY A 17 4.27 13.21 -2.77
CA GLY A 17 4.81 14.26 -3.63
C GLY A 17 5.46 15.39 -2.85
N ARG A 18 4.88 15.80 -1.73
CA ARG A 18 5.47 16.82 -0.85
C ARG A 18 6.80 16.37 -0.26
N ASP A 19 6.88 15.15 0.24
CA ASP A 19 8.11 14.59 0.80
C ASP A 19 9.20 14.49 -0.29
N LEU A 20 8.89 13.86 -1.42
CA LEU A 20 9.81 13.76 -2.56
C LEU A 20 10.24 15.13 -3.11
N SER A 21 9.36 16.13 -3.03
CA SER A 21 9.72 17.48 -3.47
C SER A 21 10.79 18.13 -2.59
N SER A 22 11.01 17.67 -1.37
CA SER A 22 12.05 18.16 -0.47
C SER A 22 13.42 17.53 -0.70
N ASP A 23 13.48 16.38 -1.38
CA ASP A 23 14.72 15.64 -1.64
C ASP A 23 15.47 16.23 -2.84
N ARG A 24 16.77 16.54 -2.65
CA ARG A 24 17.64 17.08 -3.69
C ARG A 24 17.97 16.06 -4.79
N ALA A 25 17.87 14.77 -4.52
CA ALA A 25 18.08 13.71 -5.51
C ALA A 25 16.94 13.65 -6.54
N VAL A 26 15.75 14.15 -6.17
CA VAL A 26 14.62 14.28 -7.10
C VAL A 26 14.76 15.59 -7.88
N THR A 27 15.20 15.51 -9.11
CA THR A 27 15.42 16.69 -9.97
C THR A 27 14.15 17.12 -10.71
N GLU A 28 13.25 16.19 -10.98
CA GLU A 28 11.95 16.40 -11.62
C GLU A 28 10.92 15.51 -10.93
N LEU A 29 9.80 16.11 -10.52
CA LEU A 29 8.66 15.42 -9.90
C LEU A 29 7.41 15.69 -10.71
N VAL A 30 6.76 14.62 -11.19
CA VAL A 30 5.52 14.71 -11.95
C VAL A 30 4.37 14.16 -11.12
N LEU A 31 3.40 15.00 -10.79
CA LEU A 31 2.13 14.58 -10.21
C LEU A 31 1.16 14.24 -11.32
N ALA A 32 0.94 12.96 -11.56
CA ALA A 32 0.07 12.48 -12.63
C ALA A 32 -1.27 12.02 -12.04
N ASP A 33 -2.36 12.58 -12.56
CA ASP A 33 -3.71 12.29 -12.05
C ASP A 33 -4.76 12.44 -13.14
N LEU A 34 -5.93 11.86 -12.95
CA LEU A 34 -7.08 12.08 -13.83
C LEU A 34 -7.63 13.51 -13.65
N ASP A 35 -7.62 14.04 -12.41
CA ASP A 35 -7.97 15.42 -12.07
C ASP A 35 -6.73 16.32 -12.19
N ILE A 36 -6.53 16.85 -13.40
CA ILE A 36 -5.39 17.74 -13.68
C ILE A 36 -5.41 19.02 -12.85
N GLU A 37 -6.57 19.58 -12.57
CA GLU A 37 -6.66 20.83 -11.81
C GLU A 37 -6.24 20.60 -10.35
N ALA A 38 -6.66 19.51 -9.74
CA ALA A 38 -6.24 19.14 -8.38
C ALA A 38 -4.73 18.83 -8.35
N ALA A 39 -4.18 18.15 -9.36
CA ALA A 39 -2.75 17.89 -9.46
C ALA A 39 -1.93 19.18 -9.64
N GLN A 40 -2.40 20.13 -10.44
CA GLN A 40 -1.77 21.44 -10.59
C GLN A 40 -1.79 22.24 -9.29
N ARG A 41 -2.91 22.26 -8.56
CA ARG A 41 -2.99 22.89 -7.23
C ARG A 41 -2.00 22.28 -6.25
N ALA A 42 -1.89 20.95 -6.25
CA ALA A 42 -0.94 20.23 -5.42
C ALA A 42 0.50 20.59 -5.77
N ALA A 43 0.88 20.53 -7.04
CA ALA A 43 2.22 20.88 -7.52
C ALA A 43 2.60 22.32 -7.16
N ALA A 44 1.70 23.28 -7.39
CA ALA A 44 1.91 24.68 -7.03
C ALA A 44 2.12 24.88 -5.53
N SER A 45 1.42 24.11 -4.69
CA SER A 45 1.51 24.22 -3.23
C SER A 45 2.87 23.78 -2.66
N PHE A 46 3.69 23.04 -3.42
CA PHE A 46 5.02 22.63 -2.96
C PHE A 46 6.08 23.72 -3.15
N GLY A 47 5.80 24.74 -3.97
CA GLY A 47 6.67 25.92 -4.10
C GLY A 47 8.07 25.64 -4.66
N ARG A 48 8.25 24.51 -5.35
CA ARG A 48 9.56 24.06 -5.85
C ARG A 48 9.58 24.03 -7.37
N PRO A 49 10.59 24.63 -8.04
CA PRO A 49 10.86 24.42 -9.46
C PRO A 49 11.09 22.93 -9.77
N GLY A 50 10.59 22.45 -10.93
CA GLY A 50 10.72 21.06 -11.35
C GLY A 50 9.62 20.12 -10.81
N VAL A 51 8.62 20.67 -10.11
CA VAL A 51 7.37 19.95 -9.81
C VAL A 51 6.32 20.33 -10.84
N THR A 52 5.80 19.36 -11.56
CA THR A 52 4.81 19.55 -12.64
C THR A 52 3.60 18.64 -12.43
N ALA A 53 2.52 18.93 -13.13
CA ALA A 53 1.31 18.12 -13.12
C ALA A 53 0.97 17.67 -14.54
N VAL A 54 0.53 16.42 -14.71
CA VAL A 54 0.13 15.84 -16.00
C VAL A 54 -1.20 15.11 -15.81
N ARG A 55 -2.12 15.30 -16.79
CA ARG A 55 -3.33 14.50 -16.84
C ARG A 55 -3.02 13.12 -17.40
N ILE A 56 -3.41 12.08 -16.68
CA ILE A 56 -3.31 10.68 -17.10
C ILE A 56 -4.54 9.88 -16.69
N ASP A 57 -5.03 9.08 -17.60
CA ASP A 57 -5.91 7.95 -17.29
C ASP A 57 -5.03 6.69 -17.26
N VAL A 58 -4.86 6.07 -16.10
CA VAL A 58 -4.02 4.89 -15.93
C VAL A 58 -4.56 3.65 -16.67
N THR A 59 -5.79 3.70 -17.17
CA THR A 59 -6.39 2.66 -18.02
C THR A 59 -5.97 2.78 -19.48
N ASP A 60 -5.46 3.94 -19.92
CA ASP A 60 -4.83 4.11 -21.24
C ASP A 60 -3.37 3.65 -21.15
N HIS A 61 -3.16 2.37 -21.41
CA HIS A 61 -1.84 1.72 -21.34
C HIS A 61 -0.79 2.44 -22.20
N ALA A 62 -1.13 2.80 -23.45
CA ALA A 62 -0.17 3.43 -24.35
C ALA A 62 0.22 4.85 -23.89
N ALA A 63 -0.74 5.62 -23.37
CA ALA A 63 -0.46 6.93 -22.79
C ALA A 63 0.39 6.82 -21.52
N LEU A 64 0.08 5.81 -20.68
CA LEU A 64 0.85 5.56 -19.45
C LEU A 64 2.30 5.18 -19.78
N VAL A 65 2.54 4.24 -20.70
CA VAL A 65 3.91 3.88 -21.13
C VAL A 65 4.68 5.11 -21.59
N ARG A 66 4.10 5.93 -22.46
CA ARG A 66 4.75 7.18 -22.95
C ARG A 66 5.08 8.14 -21.80
N LEU A 67 4.19 8.27 -20.81
CA LEU A 67 4.44 9.12 -19.64
C LEU A 67 5.62 8.60 -18.80
N LEU A 68 5.71 7.28 -18.65
CA LEU A 68 6.72 6.62 -17.83
C LEU A 68 8.12 6.61 -18.47
N GLU A 69 8.22 6.66 -19.79
CA GLU A 69 9.51 6.63 -20.50
C GLU A 69 10.52 7.62 -19.93
N GLY A 70 11.72 7.12 -19.62
CA GLY A 70 12.82 7.91 -19.06
C GLY A 70 12.65 8.33 -17.60
N ALA A 71 11.61 7.89 -16.91
CA ALA A 71 11.50 8.09 -15.46
C ALA A 71 12.49 7.18 -14.71
N GLY A 72 13.03 7.68 -13.62
CA GLY A 72 13.87 6.90 -12.72
C GLY A 72 13.08 5.96 -11.80
N ALA A 73 11.83 6.32 -11.48
CA ALA A 73 10.87 5.47 -10.78
C ALA A 73 9.45 6.01 -10.91
N VAL A 74 8.47 5.13 -10.74
CA VAL A 74 7.07 5.48 -10.55
C VAL A 74 6.60 5.06 -9.16
N VAL A 75 5.86 5.95 -8.50
CA VAL A 75 5.14 5.66 -7.26
C VAL A 75 3.66 5.62 -7.58
N ASN A 76 3.07 4.44 -7.46
CA ASN A 76 1.65 4.25 -7.69
C ASN A 76 0.86 4.45 -6.40
N SER A 77 0.09 5.53 -6.32
CA SER A 77 -0.84 5.84 -5.24
C SER A 77 -2.30 5.91 -5.69
N VAL A 78 -2.61 5.36 -6.88
CA VAL A 78 -4.00 5.13 -7.29
C VAL A 78 -4.55 3.86 -6.63
N GLN A 79 -5.80 3.57 -6.87
CA GLN A 79 -6.44 2.40 -6.26
C GLN A 79 -5.79 1.09 -6.72
N TYR A 80 -5.67 0.15 -5.80
CA TYR A 80 -4.93 -1.10 -5.97
C TYR A 80 -5.45 -1.99 -7.12
N TYR A 81 -6.68 -1.79 -7.58
CA TYR A 81 -7.25 -2.50 -8.75
C TYR A 81 -6.41 -2.32 -10.02
N PHE A 82 -5.71 -1.19 -10.13
CA PHE A 82 -4.89 -0.86 -11.29
C PHE A 82 -3.43 -1.31 -11.16
N ASN A 83 -3.02 -1.86 -10.02
CA ASN A 83 -1.62 -2.21 -9.77
C ASN A 83 -1.04 -3.09 -10.88
N LEU A 84 -1.74 -4.14 -11.28
CA LEU A 84 -1.23 -5.07 -12.31
C LEU A 84 -1.04 -4.41 -13.67
N SER A 85 -2.02 -3.65 -14.14
CA SER A 85 -1.93 -2.95 -15.44
C SER A 85 -0.84 -1.87 -15.43
N ILE A 86 -0.65 -1.19 -14.30
CA ILE A 86 0.44 -0.21 -14.14
C ILE A 86 1.79 -0.91 -14.10
N MET A 87 1.92 -2.06 -13.42
CA MET A 87 3.15 -2.86 -13.44
C MET A 87 3.50 -3.34 -14.85
N GLU A 88 2.52 -3.71 -15.67
CA GLU A 88 2.74 -4.06 -17.08
C GLU A 88 3.25 -2.85 -17.87
N ALA A 89 2.68 -1.67 -17.67
CA ALA A 89 3.19 -0.44 -18.31
C ALA A 89 4.62 -0.09 -17.84
N CYS A 90 4.95 -0.35 -16.58
CA CYS A 90 6.32 -0.18 -16.06
C CYS A 90 7.31 -1.15 -16.69
N LEU A 91 6.89 -2.40 -16.95
CA LEU A 91 7.71 -3.39 -17.68
C LEU A 91 8.00 -2.93 -19.10
N ASP A 92 6.98 -2.42 -19.82
CA ASP A 92 7.11 -1.94 -21.19
C ASP A 92 8.00 -0.70 -21.27
N ALA A 93 7.85 0.24 -20.33
CA ALA A 93 8.68 1.45 -20.22
C ALA A 93 10.06 1.20 -19.58
N ARG A 94 10.29 0.03 -18.99
CA ARG A 94 11.48 -0.34 -18.19
C ARG A 94 11.74 0.61 -17.03
N VAL A 95 10.72 0.92 -16.26
CA VAL A 95 10.78 1.84 -15.12
C VAL A 95 10.53 1.10 -13.81
N PRO A 96 11.36 1.32 -12.77
CA PRO A 96 11.11 0.79 -11.43
C PRO A 96 9.74 1.21 -10.87
N TYR A 97 9.10 0.27 -10.18
CA TYR A 97 7.75 0.41 -9.68
C TYR A 97 7.70 0.35 -8.14
N VAL A 98 6.88 1.22 -7.55
CA VAL A 98 6.56 1.20 -6.12
C VAL A 98 5.07 1.40 -5.95
N ASP A 99 4.42 0.66 -5.04
CA ASP A 99 3.03 0.90 -4.64
C ASP A 99 2.84 0.91 -3.11
N LEU A 100 1.61 1.16 -2.68
CA LEU A 100 1.21 1.24 -1.28
C LEU A 100 0.53 -0.05 -0.77
N GLY A 101 0.41 -1.06 -1.64
CA GLY A 101 -0.20 -2.34 -1.34
C GLY A 101 -1.35 -2.70 -2.30
N GLY A 102 -1.75 -3.96 -2.28
CA GLY A 102 -2.75 -4.53 -3.20
C GLY A 102 -3.76 -5.42 -2.52
N LEU A 103 -3.95 -5.32 -1.21
CA LEU A 103 -4.62 -6.32 -0.40
C LEU A 103 -4.04 -7.72 -0.65
N PHE A 104 -4.66 -8.78 -0.16
CA PHE A 104 -4.10 -10.12 -0.32
C PHE A 104 -4.05 -10.60 -1.78
N HIS A 105 -5.19 -10.56 -2.46
CA HIS A 105 -5.33 -11.21 -3.77
C HIS A 105 -4.54 -10.52 -4.87
N THR A 106 -4.55 -9.19 -4.91
CA THR A 106 -3.78 -8.42 -5.90
C THR A 106 -2.29 -8.57 -5.63
N THR A 107 -1.85 -8.49 -4.37
CA THR A 107 -0.45 -8.70 -4.01
C THR A 107 0.05 -10.08 -4.45
N ARG A 108 -0.74 -11.13 -4.28
CA ARG A 108 -0.39 -12.48 -4.78
C ARG A 108 -0.15 -12.50 -6.29
N LYS A 109 -1.03 -11.84 -7.06
CA LYS A 109 -0.88 -11.73 -8.53
C LYS A 109 0.32 -10.85 -8.93
N GLN A 110 0.59 -9.79 -8.18
CA GLN A 110 1.77 -8.94 -8.41
C GLN A 110 3.08 -9.73 -8.24
N LEU A 111 3.16 -10.61 -7.24
CA LEU A 111 4.33 -11.48 -7.03
C LEU A 111 4.57 -12.45 -8.21
N GLU A 112 3.55 -12.82 -8.97
CA GLU A 112 3.70 -13.65 -10.18
C GLU A 112 4.44 -12.93 -11.32
N LEU A 113 4.61 -11.60 -11.23
CA LEU A 113 5.37 -10.81 -12.20
C LEU A 113 6.89 -10.75 -11.89
N ASP A 114 7.35 -11.35 -10.80
CA ASP A 114 8.75 -11.27 -10.34
C ASP A 114 9.74 -11.64 -11.45
N ASP A 115 9.56 -12.78 -12.11
CA ASP A 115 10.39 -13.22 -13.22
C ASP A 115 10.45 -12.21 -14.38
N LYS A 116 9.36 -11.48 -14.64
CA LYS A 116 9.32 -10.47 -15.71
C LYS A 116 10.15 -9.25 -15.32
N PHE A 117 10.02 -8.79 -14.07
CA PHE A 117 10.80 -7.67 -13.53
C PHE A 117 12.30 -8.01 -13.48
N GLN A 118 12.65 -9.21 -13.04
CA GLN A 118 14.05 -9.69 -13.05
C GLN A 118 14.64 -9.70 -14.47
N ARG A 119 13.92 -10.26 -15.46
CA ARG A 119 14.38 -10.27 -16.87
C ARG A 119 14.48 -8.87 -17.46
N ALA A 120 13.62 -7.94 -17.05
CA ALA A 120 13.69 -6.54 -17.48
C ALA A 120 14.82 -5.75 -16.80
N GLY A 121 15.42 -6.29 -15.74
CA GLY A 121 16.47 -5.62 -14.96
C GLY A 121 15.98 -4.42 -14.17
N ILE A 122 14.71 -4.41 -13.78
CA ILE A 122 14.09 -3.34 -12.98
C ILE A 122 13.49 -3.90 -11.69
N VAL A 123 13.30 -3.03 -10.69
CA VAL A 123 12.81 -3.39 -9.37
C VAL A 123 11.34 -3.03 -9.24
N ALA A 124 10.56 -3.90 -8.61
CA ALA A 124 9.24 -3.58 -8.08
C ALA A 124 9.25 -3.72 -6.55
N ILE A 125 8.81 -2.69 -5.83
CA ILE A 125 8.64 -2.73 -4.37
C ILE A 125 7.14 -2.60 -4.09
N LEU A 126 6.56 -3.67 -3.58
CA LEU A 126 5.13 -3.76 -3.30
C LEU A 126 4.85 -3.40 -1.84
N GLY A 127 3.83 -2.59 -1.62
CA GLY A 127 3.36 -2.29 -0.26
C GLY A 127 4.32 -1.42 0.56
N LEU A 128 4.80 -0.31 0.01
CA LEU A 128 5.68 0.63 0.71
C LEU A 128 4.85 1.69 1.45
N GLY A 129 4.10 1.27 2.45
CA GLY A 129 3.25 2.11 3.30
C GLY A 129 3.45 1.86 4.79
N SER A 130 2.42 2.13 5.57
CA SER A 130 2.39 1.78 7.01
C SER A 130 2.06 0.30 7.18
N CYS A 131 0.90 -0.11 6.71
CA CYS A 131 0.41 -1.47 6.59
C CYS A 131 -0.21 -1.63 5.19
N PRO A 132 0.43 -2.34 4.30
CA PRO A 132 1.75 -2.98 4.36
C PRO A 132 2.92 -1.98 4.30
N GLY A 133 4.09 -2.43 4.73
CA GLY A 133 5.35 -1.68 4.66
C GLY A 133 6.04 -1.64 6.01
N ILE A 134 5.78 -0.66 6.87
CA ILE A 134 6.38 -0.57 8.21
C ILE A 134 6.10 -1.85 9.02
N ALA A 135 4.89 -2.39 8.96
CA ALA A 135 4.54 -3.65 9.63
C ALA A 135 5.40 -4.82 9.15
N ASN A 136 5.70 -4.90 7.84
CA ASN A 136 6.59 -5.93 7.29
C ASN A 136 8.03 -5.78 7.80
N VAL A 137 8.53 -4.54 7.88
CA VAL A 137 9.88 -4.25 8.43
C VAL A 137 9.94 -4.61 9.91
N GLN A 138 8.93 -4.26 10.69
CA GLN A 138 8.84 -4.64 12.11
C GLN A 138 8.80 -6.16 12.28
N ALA A 139 7.98 -6.85 11.48
CA ALA A 139 7.94 -8.32 11.48
C ALA A 139 9.31 -8.91 11.15
N ARG A 140 10.06 -8.34 10.18
CA ARG A 140 11.41 -8.76 9.83
C ARG A 140 12.38 -8.58 10.98
N VAL A 141 12.43 -7.38 11.57
CA VAL A 141 13.33 -7.07 12.68
C VAL A 141 13.12 -8.03 13.87
N LEU A 142 11.86 -8.31 14.20
CA LEU A 142 11.52 -9.26 15.28
C LEU A 142 11.85 -10.70 14.89
N ALA A 143 11.42 -11.14 13.73
CA ALA A 143 11.58 -12.53 13.29
C ALA A 143 13.06 -12.95 13.12
N ASP A 144 13.94 -11.99 12.81
CA ASP A 144 15.37 -12.27 12.67
C ASP A 144 16.05 -12.55 14.03
N THR A 145 15.42 -12.19 15.14
CA THR A 145 15.92 -12.52 16.50
C THR A 145 15.59 -13.94 16.95
N PHE A 146 14.78 -14.68 16.19
CA PHE A 146 14.32 -16.02 16.54
C PHE A 146 14.84 -17.07 15.53
N ASP A 147 15.24 -18.24 16.04
CA ASP A 147 15.57 -19.40 15.20
C ASP A 147 14.32 -19.98 14.52
N LYS A 148 13.19 -19.96 15.23
CA LYS A 148 11.89 -20.41 14.75
C LYS A 148 10.85 -19.31 14.88
N VAL A 149 9.96 -19.22 13.91
CA VAL A 149 8.84 -18.27 13.88
C VAL A 149 7.57 -19.06 13.65
N GLU A 150 6.82 -19.35 14.71
CA GLU A 150 5.58 -20.13 14.62
C GLU A 150 4.39 -19.26 14.21
N SER A 151 4.35 -17.99 14.68
CA SER A 151 3.26 -17.08 14.36
C SER A 151 3.74 -15.64 14.17
N ILE A 152 3.09 -14.92 13.25
CA ILE A 152 3.18 -13.47 13.09
C ILE A 152 1.77 -12.90 13.15
N ARG A 153 1.52 -12.05 14.15
CA ARG A 153 0.22 -11.46 14.42
C ARG A 153 0.33 -9.95 14.36
N ILE A 154 -0.36 -9.36 13.40
CA ILE A 154 -0.31 -7.91 13.19
C ILE A 154 -1.61 -7.30 13.71
N TYR A 155 -1.47 -6.33 14.60
CA TYR A 155 -2.56 -5.53 15.13
C TYR A 155 -2.31 -4.08 14.77
N ASN A 156 -3.22 -3.48 14.01
CA ASN A 156 -3.17 -2.07 13.63
C ASN A 156 -4.28 -1.31 14.36
N GLY A 157 -3.88 -0.33 15.15
CA GLY A 157 -4.81 0.52 15.88
C GLY A 157 -4.49 1.98 15.64
N ALA A 158 -5.55 2.80 15.64
CA ALA A 158 -5.41 4.24 15.58
C ALA A 158 -6.39 4.91 16.55
N THR A 159 -6.04 6.12 16.96
CA THR A 159 -6.96 6.94 17.75
C THR A 159 -8.15 7.32 16.90
N PRO A 160 -9.39 7.26 17.43
CA PRO A 160 -10.54 7.83 16.77
C PRO A 160 -10.26 9.32 16.48
N ASP A 161 -10.59 9.77 15.28
CA ASP A 161 -10.60 11.19 14.99
C ASP A 161 -11.61 11.86 15.93
N GLN A 162 -11.16 12.86 16.72
CA GLN A 162 -12.01 13.54 17.70
C GLN A 162 -12.92 14.61 17.07
N GLY A 163 -12.93 14.69 15.73
CA GLY A 163 -13.79 15.62 15.00
C GLY A 163 -15.17 15.04 14.64
N ASP A 164 -16.17 15.91 14.54
CA ASP A 164 -17.52 15.57 14.03
C ASP A 164 -17.54 15.26 12.53
N SER A 165 -16.41 15.37 11.83
CA SER A 165 -16.27 15.09 10.42
C SER A 165 -15.77 13.65 10.18
N LEU A 166 -16.44 12.92 9.29
CA LEU A 166 -15.94 11.68 8.71
C LEU A 166 -14.71 11.99 7.84
N ALA A 167 -13.55 12.14 8.47
CA ALA A 167 -12.29 12.29 7.75
C ALA A 167 -11.72 10.90 7.47
N TRP A 168 -11.74 10.49 6.20
CA TRP A 168 -11.17 9.23 5.78
C TRP A 168 -9.63 9.34 5.71
N ALA A 169 -8.94 8.43 6.38
CA ALA A 169 -7.47 8.44 6.42
C ALA A 169 -6.84 8.07 5.07
N TYR A 170 -7.54 7.27 4.26
CA TYR A 170 -7.15 6.81 2.92
C TYR A 170 -8.38 6.54 2.06
N SER A 171 -8.22 5.87 0.92
CA SER A 171 -9.30 5.60 -0.02
C SER A 171 -10.50 4.92 0.64
N ILE A 172 -11.65 5.57 0.55
CA ILE A 172 -12.93 5.07 1.07
C ILE A 172 -13.26 3.69 0.49
N GLN A 173 -12.98 3.49 -0.81
CA GLN A 173 -13.22 2.23 -1.49
C GLN A 173 -12.37 1.11 -0.89
N THR A 174 -11.11 1.38 -0.57
CA THR A 174 -10.24 0.40 0.08
C THR A 174 -10.75 0.03 1.47
N ILE A 175 -11.24 1.00 2.24
CA ILE A 175 -11.85 0.74 3.55
C ILE A 175 -13.09 -0.16 3.41
N PHE A 176 -13.95 0.09 2.42
CA PHE A 176 -15.09 -0.78 2.16
C PHE A 176 -14.68 -2.19 1.77
N ASP A 177 -13.64 -2.32 0.94
CA ASP A 177 -13.12 -3.64 0.55
C ASP A 177 -12.57 -4.40 1.77
N GLU A 178 -11.85 -3.73 2.66
CA GLU A 178 -11.32 -4.30 3.89
C GLU A 178 -12.41 -4.75 4.87
N ILE A 179 -13.58 -4.08 4.87
CA ILE A 179 -14.71 -4.40 5.76
C ILE A 179 -15.57 -5.52 5.16
N THR A 180 -15.72 -5.56 3.84
CA THR A 180 -16.73 -6.40 3.18
C THR A 180 -16.16 -7.67 2.55
N GLN A 181 -14.88 -7.66 2.15
CA GLN A 181 -14.26 -8.85 1.55
C GLN A 181 -13.84 -9.85 2.64
N PRO A 182 -13.96 -11.17 2.37
CA PRO A 182 -13.48 -12.21 3.28
C PRO A 182 -11.97 -12.07 3.53
N PRO A 183 -11.53 -11.85 4.79
CA PRO A 183 -10.12 -11.86 5.12
C PRO A 183 -9.47 -13.23 4.90
N ILE A 184 -8.23 -13.21 4.42
CA ILE A 184 -7.38 -14.41 4.38
C ILE A 184 -6.48 -14.42 5.60
N VAL A 185 -6.43 -15.57 6.28
CA VAL A 185 -5.47 -15.87 7.34
C VAL A 185 -4.59 -17.04 6.92
N PHE A 186 -3.40 -17.14 7.50
CA PHE A 186 -2.57 -18.33 7.37
C PHE A 186 -2.65 -19.10 8.69
N ARG A 187 -3.20 -20.32 8.67
CA ARG A 187 -3.38 -21.16 9.86
C ARG A 187 -3.06 -22.61 9.58
N ASP A 188 -2.41 -23.24 10.53
CA ASP A 188 -1.95 -24.64 10.43
C ASP A 188 -1.09 -24.88 9.17
N GLY A 189 -0.38 -23.85 8.71
CA GLY A 189 0.46 -23.94 7.52
C GLY A 189 -0.27 -23.77 6.18
N ALA A 190 -1.53 -23.28 6.18
CA ALA A 190 -2.32 -23.07 4.97
C ALA A 190 -3.10 -21.75 5.01
N PHE A 191 -3.32 -21.16 3.82
CA PHE A 191 -4.22 -20.02 3.67
C PHE A 191 -5.68 -20.47 3.79
N LYS A 192 -6.47 -19.72 4.55
CA LYS A 192 -7.89 -19.99 4.80
C LYS A 192 -8.69 -18.71 4.71
N ASP A 193 -9.86 -18.78 4.08
CA ASP A 193 -10.85 -17.70 4.09
C ASP A 193 -11.52 -17.63 5.45
N THR A 194 -11.88 -16.41 5.85
CA THR A 194 -12.63 -16.14 7.08
C THR A 194 -13.81 -15.22 6.80
N ALA A 195 -14.72 -15.09 7.77
CA ALA A 195 -15.83 -14.14 7.61
C ALA A 195 -15.33 -12.69 7.69
N PRO A 196 -15.90 -11.77 6.90
CA PRO A 196 -15.66 -10.33 7.04
C PRO A 196 -15.89 -9.86 8.47
N LEU A 197 -15.02 -8.98 8.97
CA LEU A 197 -15.03 -8.50 10.35
C LEU A 197 -15.01 -9.63 11.41
N GLY A 198 -14.54 -10.82 11.02
CA GLY A 198 -14.48 -11.98 11.91
C GLY A 198 -13.47 -11.83 13.03
N GLU A 199 -13.59 -12.74 14.02
CA GLU A 199 -12.68 -12.86 15.16
C GLU A 199 -12.47 -11.55 15.92
N GLU A 200 -13.57 -10.86 16.20
CA GLU A 200 -13.58 -9.65 17.01
C GLU A 200 -12.94 -9.91 18.38
N GLU A 201 -12.08 -9.00 18.80
CA GLU A 201 -11.53 -8.98 20.15
C GLU A 201 -11.19 -7.57 20.62
N MET A 202 -11.12 -7.37 21.94
CA MET A 202 -10.60 -6.14 22.53
C MET A 202 -9.09 -6.28 22.69
N TYR A 203 -8.33 -5.41 22.03
CA TYR A 203 -6.87 -5.40 22.09
C TYR A 203 -6.35 -4.14 22.79
N ARG A 204 -5.37 -4.31 23.66
CA ARG A 204 -4.73 -3.18 24.36
C ARG A 204 -3.50 -2.71 23.59
N PHE A 205 -3.68 -1.63 22.88
CA PHE A 205 -2.56 -0.87 22.30
C PHE A 205 -1.89 0.00 23.35
N GLN A 206 -0.72 0.54 23.01
CA GLN A 206 -0.08 1.60 23.80
C GLN A 206 -0.88 2.90 23.69
N GLU A 207 -0.73 3.78 24.68
CA GLU A 207 -1.28 5.13 24.57
C GLU A 207 -0.60 5.90 23.40
N PRO A 208 -1.33 6.75 22.67
CA PRO A 208 -2.69 7.25 22.96
C PRO A 208 -3.85 6.38 22.41
N VAL A 209 -3.61 5.24 21.78
CA VAL A 209 -4.68 4.39 21.21
C VAL A 209 -5.48 3.68 22.31
N GLY A 210 -4.81 3.16 23.33
CA GLY A 210 -5.47 2.47 24.45
C GLY A 210 -6.13 1.16 24.07
N VAL A 211 -7.29 0.86 24.63
CA VAL A 211 -8.05 -0.36 24.33
C VAL A 211 -9.01 -0.11 23.17
N ALA A 212 -8.85 -0.89 22.11
CA ALA A 212 -9.71 -0.79 20.93
C ALA A 212 -10.20 -2.18 20.48
N LYS A 213 -11.38 -2.20 19.88
CA LYS A 213 -11.94 -3.36 19.21
C LYS A 213 -11.21 -3.57 17.88
N VAL A 214 -10.80 -4.80 17.60
CA VAL A 214 -10.12 -5.17 16.36
C VAL A 214 -10.81 -6.35 15.69
N HIS A 215 -10.73 -6.40 14.37
CA HIS A 215 -11.30 -7.44 13.53
C HIS A 215 -10.28 -7.92 12.50
N LEU A 216 -10.45 -9.14 12.03
CA LEU A 216 -9.71 -9.60 10.84
C LEU A 216 -10.01 -8.70 9.64
N SER A 217 -8.98 -8.40 8.88
CA SER A 217 -9.07 -7.63 7.63
C SER A 217 -8.26 -8.30 6.52
N LEU A 218 -8.75 -8.19 5.29
CA LEU A 218 -8.01 -8.63 4.11
C LEU A 218 -6.80 -7.74 3.89
N HIS A 219 -5.58 -8.28 3.99
CA HIS A 219 -4.38 -7.44 3.98
C HIS A 219 -3.17 -8.09 3.29
N SER A 220 -2.27 -7.27 2.76
CA SER A 220 -1.12 -7.70 1.94
C SER A 220 -0.05 -8.44 2.72
N GLU A 221 0.13 -8.15 4.02
CA GLU A 221 1.16 -8.80 4.85
C GLU A 221 0.96 -10.30 4.91
N VAL A 222 -0.30 -10.74 4.99
CA VAL A 222 -0.62 -12.17 4.99
C VAL A 222 -0.25 -12.85 3.66
N ALA A 223 -0.22 -12.10 2.55
CA ALA A 223 0.19 -12.64 1.25
C ALA A 223 1.69 -12.93 1.17
N THR A 224 2.53 -12.27 1.98
CA THR A 224 3.99 -12.29 1.85
C THR A 224 4.71 -12.94 3.04
N LEU A 225 4.33 -12.60 4.27
CA LEU A 225 5.04 -13.05 5.48
C LEU A 225 5.08 -14.58 5.65
N PRO A 226 3.98 -15.34 5.41
CA PRO A 226 4.05 -16.80 5.50
C PRO A 226 5.02 -17.43 4.52
N LEU A 227 5.15 -16.86 3.32
CA LEU A 227 6.10 -17.34 2.31
C LEU A 227 7.54 -17.05 2.72
N THR A 228 7.78 -15.82 3.22
CA THR A 228 9.10 -15.38 3.66
C THR A 228 9.64 -16.22 4.81
N TYR A 229 8.78 -16.59 5.76
CA TYR A 229 9.16 -17.32 6.97
C TYR A 229 8.83 -18.81 6.95
N ALA A 230 8.50 -19.38 5.78
CA ALA A 230 8.24 -20.81 5.63
C ALA A 230 9.38 -21.68 6.16
N SER A 231 10.63 -21.31 5.89
CA SER A 231 11.83 -22.00 6.36
C SER A 231 12.06 -21.91 7.87
N LYS A 232 11.47 -20.90 8.55
CA LYS A 232 11.50 -20.77 10.03
C LYS A 232 10.34 -21.48 10.72
N GLY A 233 9.41 -22.10 9.97
CA GLY A 233 8.35 -22.94 10.50
C GLY A 233 7.06 -22.20 10.85
N ILE A 234 6.77 -21.08 10.18
CA ILE A 234 5.54 -20.31 10.41
C ILE A 234 4.29 -21.17 10.14
N ARG A 235 3.32 -21.10 11.03
CA ARG A 235 2.05 -21.84 10.96
C ARG A 235 0.83 -20.94 11.10
N ASP A 236 1.02 -19.72 11.65
CA ASP A 236 -0.08 -18.78 11.90
C ASP A 236 0.35 -17.37 11.48
N CYS A 237 -0.47 -16.70 10.66
CA CYS A 237 -0.30 -15.30 10.34
C CYS A 237 -1.65 -14.66 10.03
N PHE A 238 -1.92 -13.51 10.66
CA PHE A 238 -3.10 -12.74 10.40
C PHE A 238 -2.87 -11.25 10.58
N PHE A 239 -3.79 -10.47 10.04
CA PHE A 239 -3.86 -9.02 10.23
C PHE A 239 -5.21 -8.65 10.83
N LYS A 240 -5.19 -7.88 11.93
CA LYS A 240 -6.37 -7.30 12.56
C LYS A 240 -6.23 -5.79 12.65
N ILE A 241 -7.33 -5.09 12.43
CA ILE A 241 -7.39 -3.64 12.44
C ILE A 241 -8.53 -3.14 13.31
N SER A 242 -8.31 -2.01 13.99
CA SER A 242 -9.35 -1.17 14.55
C SER A 242 -9.72 -0.10 13.51
N PHE A 243 -10.94 -0.15 13.00
CA PHE A 243 -11.41 0.76 11.94
C PHE A 243 -11.78 2.17 12.45
N PHE A 244 -11.04 2.72 13.41
CA PHE A 244 -11.22 4.09 13.90
C PHE A 244 -12.64 4.41 14.41
N GLY A 245 -13.40 3.40 14.86
CA GLY A 245 -14.81 3.53 15.22
C GLY A 245 -15.76 3.61 14.02
N TYR A 246 -15.28 3.43 12.78
CA TYR A 246 -16.16 3.41 11.60
C TYR A 246 -17.09 2.19 11.58
N SER A 247 -16.64 1.04 12.07
CA SER A 247 -17.48 -0.16 12.17
C SER A 247 -18.70 0.01 13.10
N GLU A 248 -18.67 1.01 14.00
CA GLU A 248 -19.79 1.35 14.89
C GLU A 248 -20.71 2.41 14.28
N LYS A 249 -20.28 3.10 13.22
CA LYS A 249 -21.04 4.17 12.54
C LYS A 249 -21.58 3.74 11.16
N ALA A 250 -21.17 2.57 10.67
CA ALA A 250 -21.63 1.99 9.41
C ALA A 250 -22.77 0.99 9.63
#